data_4629b2c02de786b885b15f8651f47232
#
_entry.id   4629b2c02de786b885b15f8651f47232
#
_cell.length_a   1.000
_cell.length_b   1.000
_cell.length_c   1.000
_cell.angle_alpha   90.00
_cell.angle_beta   90.00
_cell.angle_gamma   90.00
#
_symmetry.space_group_name_H-M   'P 1'
#
loop_
_entity.id
_entity.type
_entity.pdbx_description
1 polymer ?
#
loop_
_entity_poly.entity_id
_entity_poly.type
_entity_poly.pdbx_seq_one_letter_code
_entity_poly.pdbx_strand_id
1 'polypeptide(L)' 'MWEFIRDLLFDSRYNPSLIKWEDREEGIFKFVKSDQVAKLWGKKKNNNAMTYEKLSRAMR' A
#
# COMPACT_ATOMS: atom_id res chain seq x y z
N MET A 1 7.95 4.37 -4.50
CA MET A 1 6.63 3.69 -4.32
C MET A 1 6.79 2.24 -3.88
N TRP A 2 7.59 1.45 -4.57
CA TRP A 2 7.74 0.03 -4.23
C TRP A 2 8.36 -0.20 -2.87
N GLU A 3 9.28 0.66 -2.44
CA GLU A 3 9.87 0.57 -1.10
C GLU A 3 8.80 0.72 -0.02
N PHE A 4 7.86 1.64 -0.21
CA PHE A 4 6.75 1.85 0.70
C PHE A 4 5.86 0.61 0.79
N ILE A 5 5.50 0.04 -0.36
CA ILE A 5 4.65 -1.16 -0.42
C ILE A 5 5.37 -2.34 0.23
N ARG A 6 6.65 -2.52 -0.06
CA ARG A 6 7.44 -3.59 0.53
C ARG A 6 7.49 -3.46 2.06
N ASP A 7 7.70 -2.26 2.55
CA ASP A 7 7.74 -2.02 3.99
C ASP A 7 6.41 -2.38 4.66
N LEU A 8 5.29 -2.07 4.02
CA LEU A 8 3.99 -2.46 4.54
C LEU A 8 3.83 -3.97 4.56
N LEU A 9 4.29 -4.66 3.53
CA LEU A 9 4.18 -6.12 3.44
C LEU A 9 5.02 -6.83 4.49
N PHE A 10 6.13 -6.24 4.90
CA PHE A 10 7.00 -6.81 5.93
C PHE A 10 6.66 -6.33 7.34
N ASP A 11 5.73 -5.38 7.47
CA ASP A 11 5.34 -4.85 8.77
C ASP A 11 4.08 -5.56 9.26
N SER A 12 4.19 -6.30 10.37
CA SER A 12 3.07 -7.06 10.92
C SER A 12 1.89 -6.19 11.35
N ARG A 13 2.09 -4.89 11.53
CA ARG A 13 1.00 -3.97 11.84
C ARG A 13 0.09 -3.74 10.64
N TYR A 14 0.60 -3.90 9.44
CA TYR A 14 -0.12 -3.61 8.20
C TYR A 14 -0.40 -4.85 7.36
N ASN A 15 0.31 -5.92 7.59
CA ASN A 15 0.13 -7.19 6.90
C ASN A 15 -0.37 -8.26 7.88
N PRO A 16 -1.59 -8.80 7.76
CA PRO A 16 -2.51 -8.66 6.63
C PRO A 16 -3.62 -7.63 6.81
N SER A 17 -3.53 -6.71 7.77
CA SER A 17 -4.65 -5.83 8.08
C SER A 17 -4.96 -4.82 6.96
N LEU A 18 -3.95 -4.24 6.32
CA LEU A 18 -4.14 -3.27 5.24
C LEU A 18 -3.75 -3.80 3.87
N ILE A 19 -2.74 -4.66 3.84
CA ILE A 19 -2.17 -5.21 2.62
C ILE A 19 -1.69 -6.62 2.91
N LYS A 20 -1.83 -7.53 1.95
CA LYS A 20 -1.36 -8.90 2.15
C LYS A 20 -0.85 -9.50 0.85
N TRP A 21 -0.01 -10.54 0.99
CA TRP A 21 0.45 -11.31 -0.16
C TRP A 21 -0.69 -12.17 -0.68
N GLU A 22 -0.88 -12.14 -1.98
CA GLU A 22 -1.79 -13.07 -2.65
C GLU A 22 -1.03 -14.28 -3.15
N ASP A 23 0.15 -14.05 -3.74
CA ASP A 23 1.08 -15.09 -4.12
C ASP A 23 2.49 -14.56 -3.89
N ARG A 24 3.08 -14.97 -2.78
CA ARG A 24 4.39 -14.47 -2.38
C ARG A 24 5.49 -14.89 -3.35
N GLU A 25 5.39 -16.10 -3.89
CA GLU A 25 6.39 -16.60 -4.84
C GLU A 25 6.39 -15.81 -6.13
N GLU A 26 5.21 -15.42 -6.60
CA GLU A 26 5.05 -14.61 -7.80
C GLU A 26 5.18 -13.11 -7.53
N GLY A 27 5.27 -12.73 -6.26
CA GLY A 27 5.33 -11.33 -5.89
C GLY A 27 4.02 -10.60 -6.06
N ILE A 28 2.90 -11.30 -5.99
CA ILE A 28 1.56 -10.73 -6.15
C ILE A 28 0.99 -10.40 -4.77
N PHE A 29 0.52 -9.18 -4.61
CA PHE A 29 -0.11 -8.74 -3.38
C PHE A 29 -1.42 -8.03 -3.71
N LYS A 30 -2.25 -7.81 -2.66
CA LYS A 30 -3.48 -7.05 -2.83
C LYS A 30 -3.72 -6.14 -1.63
N PHE A 31 -4.45 -5.07 -1.87
CA PHE A 31 -4.85 -4.17 -0.80
C PHE A 31 -6.10 -4.71 -0.11
N VAL A 32 -6.02 -4.86 1.21
CA VAL A 32 -7.17 -5.23 2.02
C VAL A 32 -8.02 -3.99 2.31
N LYS A 33 -7.35 -2.90 2.68
CA LYS A 33 -8.00 -1.61 2.92
C LYS A 33 -7.25 -0.54 2.13
N SER A 34 -7.60 -0.43 0.86
CA SER A 34 -6.89 0.43 -0.09
C SER A 34 -6.92 1.90 0.30
N ASP A 35 -8.02 2.38 0.86
CA ASP A 35 -8.13 3.76 1.31
C ASP A 35 -7.18 4.07 2.46
N GLN A 36 -6.96 3.13 3.38
CA GLN A 36 -6.02 3.31 4.47
C GLN A 36 -4.58 3.33 3.96
N VAL A 37 -4.26 2.46 2.98
CA VAL A 37 -2.95 2.47 2.35
C VAL A 37 -2.70 3.79 1.65
N ALA A 38 -3.70 4.31 0.94
CA ALA A 38 -3.59 5.60 0.27
C ALA A 38 -3.34 6.74 1.27
N LYS A 39 -4.02 6.70 2.41
CA LYS A 39 -3.81 7.70 3.46
C LYS A 39 -2.38 7.67 4.00
N LEU A 40 -1.84 6.47 4.21
CA LEU A 40 -0.46 6.33 4.66
C LEU A 40 0.53 6.87 3.64
N TRP A 41 0.30 6.59 2.37
CA TRP A 41 1.14 7.14 1.30
C TRP A 41 1.05 8.65 1.23
N GLY A 42 -0.17 9.19 1.35
CA GLY A 42 -0.37 10.63 1.38
C GLY A 42 0.34 11.30 2.55
N LYS A 43 0.28 10.68 3.71
CA LYS A 43 0.97 11.16 4.90
C LYS A 43 2.48 11.18 4.69
N LYS A 44 3.03 10.14 4.08
CA LYS A 44 4.46 10.06 3.77
C LYS A 44 4.88 11.14 2.78
N LYS A 45 4.03 11.47 1.81
CA LYS A 45 4.30 12.49 0.80
C LYS A 45 3.77 13.86 1.18
N ASN A 46 3.27 14.01 2.41
CA ASN A 46 2.70 15.27 2.90
C ASN A 46 1.56 15.77 2.01
N ASN A 47 0.69 14.87 1.59
CA ASN A 47 -0.43 15.15 0.72
C ASN A 47 -1.72 14.63 1.36
N ASN A 48 -2.48 15.53 1.99
CA ASN A 48 -3.71 15.15 2.70
C ASN A 48 -4.88 14.80 1.78
N ALA A 49 -4.74 15.07 0.49
CA ALA A 49 -5.77 14.78 -0.50
C ALA A 49 -5.50 13.49 -1.27
N MET A 50 -4.57 12.66 -0.80
CA MET A 50 -4.26 11.39 -1.46
C MET A 50 -5.43 10.43 -1.39
N THR A 51 -5.75 9.82 -2.52
CA THR A 51 -6.80 8.81 -2.65
C THR A 51 -6.21 7.55 -3.26
N TYR A 52 -6.94 6.43 -3.17
CA TYR A 52 -6.53 5.19 -3.79
C TYR A 52 -6.37 5.34 -5.32
N GLU A 53 -7.24 6.12 -5.93
CA GLU A 53 -7.14 6.39 -7.37
C GLU A 53 -5.80 7.02 -7.74
N LYS A 54 -5.37 8.02 -6.97
CA LYS A 54 -4.09 8.67 -7.19
C LYS A 54 -2.92 7.73 -6.90
N LEU A 55 -3.04 6.94 -5.84
CA LEU A 55 -2.04 5.93 -5.49
C LEU A 55 -1.90 4.91 -6.63
N SER A 56 -3.01 4.43 -7.14
CA SER A 56 -3.04 3.46 -8.22
C SER A 56 -2.36 4.01 -9.49
N ARG A 57 -2.61 5.27 -9.81
CA ARG A 57 -1.94 5.92 -10.95
C ARG A 57 -0.44 6.02 -10.75
N ALA A 58 0.00 6.30 -9.54
CA ALA A 58 1.43 6.41 -9.23
C ALA A 58 2.15 5.07 -9.34
N MET A 59 1.43 3.96 -9.19
CA MET A 59 2.01 2.62 -9.30
C MET A 59 2.12 2.11 -10.73
N ARG A 60 1.51 2.76 -11.68
CA ARG A 60 1.53 2.34 -13.08
C ARG A 60 2.76 2.85 -13.83
#